data_2f8ddbd01db7f8ea3b7a7be072f304dd
#
_entry.id   2f8ddbd01db7f8ea3b7a7be072f304dd
#
_cell.length_a   1.000
_cell.length_b   1.000
_cell.length_c   1.000
_cell.angle_alpha   90.00
_cell.angle_beta   90.00
_cell.angle_gamma   90.00
#
_symmetry.space_group_name_H-M   'P 1'
#
loop_
_entity.id
_entity.type
_entity.pdbx_description
1 polymer ?
#
loop_
_entity_poly.entity_id
_entity_poly.type
_entity_poly.pdbx_seq_one_letter_code
_entity_poly.pdbx_strand_id
1 'polypeptide(L)'
;VKKLLLIAFMMTAAVLVLAACGGNKSDNTNTGAGTGVEETGTAASAKVTIKAKRYEFDKPVYTIKKGESTEITLKSEDGVHGIEISDLNGLKIDSDKPTVVTINDPGEYEFHCDIMCGSGHSKMIAKLVVE
;
A
#
# COMPACT_ATOMS: atom_id res chain seq x y z
N VAL A 1 -4.60 -64.97 7.15
CA VAL A 1 -5.49 -64.26 6.20
C VAL A 1 -6.03 -62.96 6.82
N LYS A 2 -6.38 -62.99 8.16
CA LYS A 2 -6.94 -61.80 8.87
C LYS A 2 -5.94 -60.63 9.07
N LYS A 3 -4.62 -60.92 9.14
CA LYS A 3 -3.58 -59.90 9.33
C LYS A 3 -3.22 -59.15 8.04
N LEU A 4 -3.41 -59.77 6.87
CA LEU A 4 -3.17 -59.13 5.61
C LEU A 4 -4.28 -58.14 5.23
N LEU A 5 -5.48 -58.37 5.66
CA LEU A 5 -6.65 -57.49 5.40
C LEU A 5 -6.57 -56.17 6.18
N LEU A 6 -5.96 -56.19 7.36
CA LEU A 6 -5.82 -54.97 8.17
C LEU A 6 -4.71 -54.04 7.66
N ILE A 7 -3.71 -54.57 6.96
CA ILE A 7 -2.64 -53.74 6.36
C ILE A 7 -3.12 -53.08 5.09
N ALA A 8 -4.00 -53.73 4.33
CA ALA A 8 -4.59 -53.15 3.11
C ALA A 8 -5.56 -51.97 3.42
N PHE A 9 -6.18 -51.95 4.62
CA PHE A 9 -7.11 -50.89 4.98
C PHE A 9 -6.45 -49.64 5.56
N MET A 10 -5.20 -49.73 6.00
CA MET A 10 -4.43 -48.58 6.51
C MET A 10 -3.70 -47.78 5.43
N MET A 11 -3.59 -48.28 4.20
CA MET A 11 -2.92 -47.57 3.10
C MET A 11 -3.86 -46.70 2.24
N THR A 12 -5.16 -46.77 2.45
CA THR A 12 -6.12 -45.96 1.67
C THR A 12 -6.60 -44.67 2.34
N ALA A 13 -6.14 -44.41 3.55
CA ALA A 13 -6.52 -43.20 4.29
C ALA A 13 -5.53 -42.02 4.20
N ALA A 14 -4.45 -42.14 3.41
CA ALA A 14 -3.38 -41.15 3.35
C ALA A 14 -3.34 -40.28 2.09
N VAL A 15 -4.38 -40.27 1.25
CA VAL A 15 -4.35 -39.55 -0.04
C VAL A 15 -5.55 -38.63 -0.23
N LEU A 16 -6.06 -38.01 0.80
CA LEU A 16 -7.18 -37.07 0.66
C LEU A 16 -7.04 -35.81 1.55
N VAL A 17 -5.84 -35.22 1.59
CA VAL A 17 -5.68 -33.85 2.13
C VAL A 17 -4.69 -33.07 1.25
N LEU A 18 -5.02 -32.86 0.00
CA LEU A 18 -4.28 -31.93 -0.88
C LEU A 18 -5.18 -31.41 -1.99
N ALA A 19 -6.22 -30.72 -1.64
CA ALA A 19 -6.97 -29.90 -2.60
C ALA A 19 -7.83 -28.85 -1.88
N ALA A 20 -7.21 -27.91 -1.21
CA ALA A 20 -7.87 -26.67 -0.82
C ALA A 20 -6.81 -25.56 -0.60
N CYS A 21 -5.97 -25.32 -1.61
CA CYS A 21 -5.31 -24.03 -1.80
C CYS A 21 -5.75 -23.52 -3.16
N GLY A 22 -6.98 -23.02 -3.22
CA GLY A 22 -7.42 -22.13 -4.27
C GLY A 22 -6.71 -20.80 -4.06
N GLY A 23 -5.41 -20.74 -4.38
CA GLY A 23 -4.68 -19.50 -4.48
C GLY A 23 -5.19 -18.76 -5.70
N ASN A 24 -5.92 -17.69 -5.49
CA ASN A 24 -6.17 -16.70 -6.53
C ASN A 24 -4.84 -16.00 -6.77
N LYS A 25 -4.04 -16.55 -7.69
CA LYS A 25 -2.84 -15.91 -8.21
C LYS A 25 -3.31 -14.82 -9.16
N SER A 26 -3.42 -13.61 -8.67
CA SER A 26 -3.27 -12.43 -9.50
C SER A 26 -1.78 -12.27 -9.77
N ASP A 27 -1.31 -12.84 -10.86
CA ASP A 27 -0.01 -12.52 -11.43
C ASP A 27 -0.06 -11.08 -11.94
N ASN A 28 0.33 -10.14 -11.09
CA ASN A 28 0.74 -8.83 -11.54
C ASN A 28 2.26 -8.77 -11.48
N THR A 29 2.89 -9.34 -12.51
CA THR A 29 4.33 -9.22 -12.74
C THR A 29 4.61 -7.79 -13.20
N ASN A 30 4.81 -6.89 -12.26
CA ASN A 30 5.44 -5.60 -12.57
C ASN A 30 6.91 -5.70 -12.17
N THR A 31 7.75 -6.09 -13.13
CA THR A 31 9.21 -6.08 -13.02
C THR A 31 9.67 -4.66 -13.25
N GLY A 32 9.66 -3.85 -12.21
CA GLY A 32 10.28 -2.53 -12.15
C GLY A 32 11.31 -2.54 -11.04
N ALA A 33 12.58 -2.44 -11.39
CA ALA A 33 13.63 -2.12 -10.43
C ALA A 33 13.37 -0.71 -9.89
N GLY A 34 13.00 -0.59 -8.64
CA GLY A 34 12.76 0.73 -8.09
C GLY A 34 12.36 0.67 -6.64
N THR A 35 12.71 1.68 -5.93
CA THR A 35 12.27 2.16 -4.63
C THR A 35 11.30 1.21 -3.90
N GLY A 36 11.71 0.73 -2.74
CA GLY A 36 11.00 -0.28 -1.95
C GLY A 36 9.67 0.19 -1.37
N VAL A 37 8.71 0.52 -2.27
CA VAL A 37 7.33 0.82 -1.91
C VAL A 37 6.47 -0.38 -2.24
N GLU A 38 5.78 -0.90 -1.25
CA GLU A 38 4.79 -1.95 -1.41
C GLU A 38 3.40 -1.39 -1.04
N GLU A 39 2.47 -1.42 -1.98
CA GLU A 39 1.05 -1.28 -1.67
C GLU A 39 0.55 -2.64 -1.16
N THR A 40 0.33 -2.72 0.15
CA THR A 40 -0.08 -3.97 0.77
C THR A 40 -1.55 -3.93 1.19
N GLY A 41 -2.29 -4.97 0.87
CA GLY A 41 -3.63 -5.19 1.41
C GLY A 41 -3.64 -5.62 2.89
N THR A 42 -2.52 -5.47 3.58
CA THR A 42 -2.37 -5.83 4.99
C THR A 42 -2.95 -4.72 5.88
N ALA A 43 -3.50 -5.07 7.02
CA ALA A 43 -3.97 -4.07 7.98
C ALA A 43 -2.81 -3.15 8.40
N ALA A 44 -3.00 -1.84 8.26
CA ALA A 44 -1.99 -0.86 8.60
C ALA A 44 -1.74 -0.82 10.12
N SER A 45 -0.47 -0.75 10.52
CA SER A 45 -0.06 -0.58 11.92
C SER A 45 0.00 0.89 12.35
N ALA A 46 0.14 1.78 11.37
CA ALA A 46 0.14 3.23 11.58
C ALA A 46 -0.83 3.94 10.64
N LYS A 47 -1.22 5.17 11.00
CA LYS A 47 -2.11 6.00 10.18
C LYS A 47 -1.62 7.43 10.11
N VAL A 48 -1.64 8.00 8.91
CA VAL A 48 -1.35 9.40 8.64
C VAL A 48 -2.51 10.01 7.87
N THR A 49 -3.02 11.12 8.35
CA THR A 49 -4.03 11.91 7.63
C THR A 49 -3.39 13.21 7.15
N ILE A 50 -3.47 13.43 5.85
CA ILE A 50 -3.06 14.66 5.17
C ILE A 50 -4.33 15.41 4.82
N LYS A 51 -4.41 16.69 5.17
CA LYS A 51 -5.53 17.54 4.80
C LYS A 51 -5.10 18.51 3.71
N ALA A 52 -5.95 18.69 2.72
CA ALA A 52 -5.73 19.60 1.61
C ALA A 52 -6.87 20.62 1.51
N LYS A 53 -6.50 21.86 1.35
CA LYS A 53 -7.40 22.96 1.00
C LYS A 53 -6.75 23.81 -0.10
N ARG A 54 -7.45 24.79 -0.64
CA ARG A 54 -6.89 25.66 -1.67
C ARG A 54 -5.92 26.67 -1.04
N TYR A 55 -4.65 26.63 -1.30
CA TYR A 55 -3.85 25.76 -2.16
C TYR A 55 -2.67 25.28 -1.32
N GLU A 56 -2.93 24.55 -0.28
CA GLU A 56 -1.92 24.10 0.69
C GLU A 56 -2.31 22.77 1.35
N PHE A 57 -1.32 22.04 1.80
CA PHE A 57 -1.50 20.94 2.74
C PHE A 57 -1.42 21.48 4.18
N ASP A 58 -2.09 20.83 5.13
CA ASP A 58 -2.14 21.29 6.53
C ASP A 58 -0.79 21.29 7.25
N LYS A 59 0.20 20.56 6.69
CA LYS A 59 1.58 20.53 7.19
C LYS A 59 2.57 20.52 6.03
N PRO A 60 3.75 21.14 6.20
CA PRO A 60 4.82 21.08 5.21
C PRO A 60 5.57 19.74 5.22
N VAL A 61 5.49 18.96 6.33
CA VAL A 61 6.19 17.69 6.51
C VAL A 61 5.32 16.69 7.27
N TYR A 62 5.32 15.46 6.81
CA TYR A 62 4.71 14.29 7.46
C TYR A 62 5.78 13.24 7.65
N THR A 63 5.78 12.54 8.79
CA THR A 63 6.79 11.51 9.10
C THR A 63 6.15 10.16 9.27
N ILE A 64 6.74 9.14 8.68
CA ILE A 64 6.41 7.73 8.85
C ILE A 64 7.67 6.90 9.13
N LYS A 65 7.50 5.71 9.67
CA LYS A 65 8.63 4.80 9.93
C LYS A 65 8.89 3.89 8.75
N LYS A 66 10.16 3.71 8.42
CA LYS A 66 10.57 2.75 7.39
C LYS A 66 10.12 1.33 7.75
N GLY A 67 9.65 0.60 6.76
CA GLY A 67 9.22 -0.79 6.94
C GLY A 67 7.91 -0.95 7.73
N GLU A 68 7.29 0.15 8.19
CA GLU A 68 6.00 0.09 8.86
C GLU A 68 4.86 0.25 7.88
N SER A 69 3.90 -0.68 7.94
CA SER A 69 2.67 -0.60 7.14
C SER A 69 1.83 0.59 7.61
N THR A 70 1.76 1.64 6.79
CA THR A 70 1.11 2.91 7.12
C THR A 70 -0.07 3.18 6.20
N GLU A 71 -1.24 3.42 6.77
CA GLU A 71 -2.40 3.93 6.04
C GLU A 71 -2.29 5.44 5.90
N ILE A 72 -2.20 5.92 4.67
CA ILE A 72 -2.22 7.35 4.37
C ILE A 72 -3.59 7.70 3.80
N THR A 73 -4.25 8.68 4.38
CA THR A 73 -5.54 9.20 3.92
C THR A 73 -5.40 10.68 3.59
N LEU A 74 -5.77 11.05 2.36
CA LEU A 74 -5.92 12.44 1.96
C LEU A 74 -7.37 12.88 2.21
N LYS A 75 -7.55 13.98 2.91
CA LYS A 75 -8.86 14.64 3.09
C LYS A 75 -8.87 15.99 2.43
N SER A 76 -9.73 16.14 1.41
CA SER A 76 -10.01 17.45 0.81
C SER A 76 -10.99 18.22 1.68
N GLU A 77 -10.55 19.35 2.27
CA GLU A 77 -11.40 20.24 3.07
C GLU A 77 -12.16 21.22 2.17
N ASP A 78 -11.59 21.59 1.03
CA ASP A 78 -12.25 22.33 -0.04
C ASP A 78 -11.68 21.94 -1.41
N GLY A 79 -12.54 21.92 -2.43
CA GLY A 79 -12.13 21.52 -3.78
C GLY A 79 -11.85 20.02 -3.93
N VAL A 80 -11.16 19.66 -4.99
CA VAL A 80 -10.72 18.28 -5.26
C VAL A 80 -9.22 18.27 -5.36
N HIS A 81 -8.59 17.42 -4.59
CA HIS A 81 -7.14 17.26 -4.53
C HIS A 81 -6.74 15.79 -4.61
N GLY A 82 -5.54 15.52 -5.07
CA GLY A 82 -4.85 14.25 -5.04
C GLY A 82 -3.40 14.46 -4.65
N ILE A 83 -2.68 13.41 -4.39
CA ILE A 83 -1.25 13.45 -4.12
C ILE A 83 -0.54 12.52 -5.09
N GLU A 84 0.59 12.98 -5.62
CA GLU A 84 1.57 12.14 -6.31
C GLU A 84 2.94 12.31 -5.66
N ILE A 85 3.59 11.17 -5.40
CA ILE A 85 4.97 11.09 -4.92
C ILE A 85 5.80 10.46 -6.04
N SER A 86 6.41 11.30 -6.88
CA SER A 86 7.09 10.84 -8.10
C SER A 86 8.25 9.90 -7.80
N ASP A 87 9.03 10.18 -6.75
CA ASP A 87 10.19 9.39 -6.33
C ASP A 87 9.82 8.01 -5.73
N LEU A 88 8.55 7.78 -5.48
CA LEU A 88 8.00 6.49 -5.06
C LEU A 88 7.21 5.81 -6.20
N ASN A 89 7.81 5.71 -7.39
CA ASN A 89 7.21 5.14 -8.60
C ASN A 89 5.90 5.82 -9.02
N GLY A 90 5.72 7.10 -8.72
CA GLY A 90 4.50 7.82 -9.00
C GLY A 90 3.33 7.35 -8.12
N LEU A 91 3.60 7.00 -6.86
CA LEU A 91 2.56 6.63 -5.89
C LEU A 91 1.50 7.73 -5.82
N LYS A 92 0.24 7.34 -6.02
CA LYS A 92 -0.91 8.23 -5.97
C LYS A 92 -1.80 7.94 -4.78
N ILE A 93 -2.29 9.01 -4.16
CA ILE A 93 -3.25 8.94 -3.06
C ILE A 93 -4.43 9.83 -3.41
N ASP A 94 -5.55 9.21 -3.70
CA ASP A 94 -6.79 9.90 -4.01
C ASP A 94 -7.49 10.40 -2.74
N SER A 95 -8.23 11.50 -2.87
CA SER A 95 -9.07 12.00 -1.77
C SER A 95 -10.07 10.96 -1.29
N ASP A 96 -10.16 10.83 0.03
CA ASP A 96 -11.08 9.94 0.76
C ASP A 96 -10.93 8.44 0.44
N LYS A 97 -9.81 8.06 -0.19
CA LYS A 97 -9.41 6.67 -0.39
C LYS A 97 -8.15 6.36 0.42
N PRO A 98 -8.25 5.63 1.53
CA PRO A 98 -7.07 5.22 2.27
C PRO A 98 -6.16 4.34 1.42
N THR A 99 -4.88 4.67 1.39
CA THR A 99 -3.84 3.90 0.70
C THR A 99 -2.87 3.36 1.73
N VAL A 100 -2.66 2.05 1.75
CA VAL A 100 -1.73 1.41 2.69
C VAL A 100 -0.41 1.15 1.97
N VAL A 101 0.66 1.72 2.51
CA VAL A 101 2.01 1.62 1.94
C VAL A 101 3.02 1.14 2.98
N THR A 102 4.04 0.45 2.51
CA THR A 102 5.24 0.13 3.29
C THR A 102 6.44 0.66 2.51
N ILE A 103 7.15 1.65 3.07
CA ILE A 103 8.31 2.25 2.43
C ILE A 103 9.55 1.81 3.20
N ASN A 104 10.44 1.09 2.52
CA ASN A 104 11.62 0.49 3.13
C ASN A 104 12.87 1.37 3.04
N ASP A 105 12.89 2.31 2.12
CA ASP A 105 14.02 3.22 1.92
C ASP A 105 13.80 4.51 2.74
N PRO A 106 14.68 4.83 3.70
CA PRO A 106 14.57 6.07 4.45
C PRO A 106 14.96 7.26 3.56
N GLY A 107 14.29 8.39 3.76
CA GLY A 107 14.56 9.58 2.97
C GLY A 107 13.47 10.64 3.08
N GLU A 108 13.68 11.74 2.37
CA GLU A 108 12.68 12.79 2.18
C GLU A 108 12.11 12.68 0.77
N TYR A 109 10.81 12.52 0.67
CA TYR A 109 10.08 12.38 -0.58
C TYR A 109 9.14 13.57 -0.76
N GLU A 110 9.38 14.38 -1.77
CA GLU A 110 8.49 15.48 -2.10
C GLU A 110 7.21 14.93 -2.73
N PHE A 111 6.09 15.49 -2.35
CA PHE A 111 4.82 15.22 -3.01
C PHE A 111 4.08 16.49 -3.37
N HIS A 112 3.26 16.41 -4.38
CA HIS A 112 2.49 17.53 -4.90
C HIS A 112 1.04 17.13 -5.18
N CYS A 113 0.17 18.12 -5.35
CA CYS A 113 -1.18 17.88 -5.83
C CYS A 113 -1.12 17.47 -7.30
N ASP A 114 -1.70 16.31 -7.65
CA ASP A 114 -1.71 15.79 -9.03
C ASP A 114 -3.00 16.11 -9.80
N ILE A 115 -3.99 16.70 -9.13
CA ILE A 115 -5.25 17.12 -9.72
C ILE A 115 -5.25 18.63 -9.89
N MET A 116 -5.57 19.11 -11.10
CA MET A 116 -5.67 20.55 -11.38
C MET A 116 -6.78 21.18 -10.52
N CYS A 117 -6.41 21.68 -9.35
CA CYS A 117 -7.33 22.22 -8.34
C CYS A 117 -7.55 23.73 -8.44
N GLY A 118 -6.83 24.43 -9.34
CA GLY A 118 -6.97 25.86 -9.60
C GLY A 118 -5.63 26.60 -9.73
N SER A 119 -5.65 27.93 -9.60
CA SER A 119 -4.49 28.80 -9.88
C SER A 119 -3.29 28.61 -8.94
N GLY A 120 -3.50 28.04 -7.76
CA GLY A 120 -2.43 27.73 -6.79
C GLY A 120 -1.93 26.29 -6.84
N HIS A 121 -2.40 25.48 -7.78
CA HIS A 121 -2.05 24.07 -7.91
C HIS A 121 -0.53 23.81 -7.87
N SER A 122 0.26 24.56 -8.60
CA SER A 122 1.72 24.39 -8.67
C SER A 122 2.46 24.72 -7.37
N LYS A 123 1.78 25.29 -6.38
CA LYS A 123 2.35 25.64 -5.07
C LYS A 123 2.00 24.62 -3.99
N MET A 124 1.13 23.66 -4.30
CA MET A 124 0.72 22.62 -3.36
C MET A 124 1.76 21.52 -3.29
N ILE A 125 2.78 21.75 -2.48
CA ILE A 125 3.93 20.86 -2.29
C ILE A 125 4.15 20.65 -0.80
N ALA A 126 4.45 19.41 -0.40
CA ALA A 126 4.88 19.05 0.94
C ALA A 126 5.84 17.85 0.90
N LYS A 127 6.29 17.36 2.05
CA LYS A 127 7.26 16.26 2.14
C LYS A 127 6.75 15.13 3.01
N LEU A 128 7.06 13.92 2.59
CA LEU A 128 6.97 12.71 3.39
C LEU A 128 8.39 12.31 3.81
N VAL A 129 8.65 12.28 5.10
CA VAL A 129 9.91 11.81 5.68
C VAL A 129 9.74 10.38 6.16
N VAL A 130 10.62 9.50 5.70
CA VAL A 130 10.68 8.09 6.08
C VAL A 130 11.93 7.87 6.93
N GLU A 131 11.79 7.47 8.20
CA GLU A 131 12.88 7.31 9.17
C GLU A 131 12.81 6.01 9.99
#